data_5cbeb18a4c06658f717174c45d8c5705
#
_entry.id   5cbeb18a4c06658f717174c45d8c5705
#
_cell.length_a   1.000
_cell.length_b   1.000
_cell.length_c   1.000
_cell.angle_alpha   90.00
_cell.angle_beta   90.00
_cell.angle_gamma   90.00
#
_symmetry.space_group_name_H-M   'P 1'
#
loop_
_entity.id
_entity.type
_entity.pdbx_description
1 polymer ?
#
loop_
_entity_poly.entity_id
_entity_poly.type
_entity_poly.pdbx_seq_one_letter_code
_entity_poly.pdbx_strand_id
1 'polypeptide(L)'
;SWGVNPPGGVTADIYNLSYGQGYTTAFGLSGTIGDEAQGSTTQDALRYGVQNHRNGLGALYIKSTGNAFNTATSSTTACGDESPWVASGSVLSCTETWLSTVHSLPYMIQVAALGAAEVKSSYSTPGPSVWISGFGGEYGYSSALFNVAGTKFEGPAIMTTDQSGCTNGYVGANAAQEQNIFNDGTGGHPENSDCNYVSSFNGTSSAAPSVAGVVALMLEANPN
;
A
#
# COMPACT_ATOMS: atom_id res chain seq x y z
N SER A 1 4.35 -16.00 -10.08
CA SER A 1 5.51 -16.85 -9.73
C SER A 1 6.56 -15.99 -9.03
N TRP A 2 7.07 -16.46 -7.94
CA TRP A 2 8.10 -15.79 -7.13
C TRP A 2 9.51 -15.87 -7.77
N GLY A 3 9.58 -16.00 -9.08
CA GLY A 3 10.84 -16.16 -9.82
C GLY A 3 11.37 -17.59 -9.87
N VAL A 4 10.68 -18.55 -9.26
CA VAL A 4 10.98 -19.96 -9.43
C VAL A 4 10.32 -20.44 -10.70
N ASN A 5 11.11 -20.97 -11.64
CA ASN A 5 10.66 -21.40 -12.97
C ASN A 5 9.85 -20.32 -13.72
N PRO A 6 10.40 -19.14 -13.96
CA PRO A 6 9.70 -18.09 -14.67
C PRO A 6 9.46 -18.48 -16.14
N PRO A 7 8.40 -17.96 -16.78
CA PRO A 7 8.19 -18.13 -18.20
C PRO A 7 9.42 -17.63 -18.99
N GLY A 8 9.92 -18.43 -19.90
CA GLY A 8 11.10 -18.09 -20.72
C GLY A 8 12.45 -18.16 -20.00
N GLY A 9 12.48 -18.64 -18.74
CA GLY A 9 13.72 -18.81 -17.98
C GLY A 9 14.37 -17.50 -17.49
N VAL A 10 13.71 -16.35 -17.68
CA VAL A 10 14.23 -15.05 -17.25
C VAL A 10 13.65 -14.68 -15.88
N THR A 11 14.50 -14.40 -14.92
CA THR A 11 14.12 -13.90 -13.58
C THR A 11 14.19 -12.39 -13.54
N ALA A 12 13.31 -11.76 -12.74
CA ALA A 12 13.42 -10.34 -12.45
C ALA A 12 14.44 -10.11 -11.33
N ASP A 13 15.07 -8.94 -11.35
CA ASP A 13 15.99 -8.50 -10.31
C ASP A 13 15.23 -7.93 -9.10
N ILE A 14 14.08 -7.28 -9.36
CA ILE A 14 13.24 -6.64 -8.37
C ILE A 14 11.81 -7.17 -8.48
N TYR A 15 11.23 -7.51 -7.36
CA TYR A 15 9.84 -7.94 -7.24
C TYR A 15 9.07 -6.96 -6.36
N ASN A 16 8.07 -6.29 -6.93
CA ASN A 16 7.15 -5.45 -6.17
C ASN A 16 5.91 -6.24 -5.77
N LEU A 17 5.61 -6.25 -4.49
CA LEU A 17 4.54 -7.03 -3.85
C LEU A 17 3.53 -6.07 -3.21
N SER A 18 2.72 -5.41 -4.04
CA SER A 18 1.67 -4.48 -3.59
C SER A 18 0.35 -5.19 -3.29
N TYR A 19 0.41 -6.35 -2.66
CA TYR A 19 -0.75 -7.14 -2.26
C TYR A 19 -0.46 -7.85 -0.94
N GLY A 20 -1.49 -8.38 -0.31
CA GLY A 20 -1.41 -9.16 0.91
C GLY A 20 -2.80 -9.47 1.43
N GLN A 21 -2.89 -10.34 2.40
CA GLN A 21 -4.13 -10.57 3.13
C GLN A 21 -4.29 -9.50 4.22
N GLY A 22 -5.54 -9.20 4.56
CA GLY A 22 -5.85 -8.34 5.69
C GLY A 22 -5.30 -8.97 6.98
N TYR A 23 -4.74 -8.14 7.85
CA TYR A 23 -4.29 -8.60 9.15
C TYR A 23 -5.51 -8.99 9.99
N THR A 24 -5.50 -10.17 10.55
CA THR A 24 -6.38 -10.51 11.66
C THR A 24 -5.90 -9.77 12.91
N THR A 25 -6.84 -9.34 13.71
CA THR A 25 -6.62 -8.45 14.86
C THR A 25 -5.45 -8.87 15.75
N ALA A 26 -4.62 -7.92 16.12
CA ALA A 26 -3.41 -8.12 16.93
C ALA A 26 -3.67 -8.79 18.30
N PHE A 27 -4.87 -8.77 18.81
CA PHE A 27 -5.25 -9.28 20.12
C PHE A 27 -6.34 -10.35 20.09
N GLY A 28 -6.94 -10.61 18.97
CA GLY A 28 -7.80 -11.76 18.77
C GLY A 28 -6.94 -13.01 18.58
N LEU A 29 -6.61 -13.69 19.64
CA LEU A 29 -5.81 -14.93 19.67
C LEU A 29 -6.46 -16.12 18.94
N SER A 30 -7.49 -15.91 18.18
CA SER A 30 -8.14 -16.97 17.40
C SER A 30 -7.77 -16.97 15.92
N GLY A 31 -6.83 -16.16 15.54
CA GLY A 31 -6.30 -16.13 14.18
C GLY A 31 -4.80 -16.40 14.24
N THR A 32 -4.36 -17.33 13.50
CA THR A 32 -2.99 -17.66 13.23
C THR A 32 -2.12 -16.41 13.16
N ILE A 33 -1.19 -16.30 14.09
CA ILE A 33 -0.09 -15.36 13.97
C ILE A 33 0.69 -15.78 12.73
N GLY A 34 0.61 -14.97 11.71
CA GLY A 34 1.18 -15.29 10.43
C GLY A 34 0.13 -15.74 9.43
N ASP A 35 0.27 -15.25 8.23
CA ASP A 35 -0.52 -15.64 7.09
C ASP A 35 -0.13 -17.07 6.68
N GLU A 36 -0.74 -18.07 7.29
CA GLU A 36 -0.50 -19.47 6.95
C GLU A 36 -0.92 -19.81 5.52
N ALA A 37 -1.76 -19.00 4.88
CA ALA A 37 -2.06 -19.14 3.47
C ALA A 37 -0.85 -18.85 2.57
N GLN A 38 0.18 -18.20 3.10
CA GLN A 38 1.47 -17.97 2.44
C GLN A 38 2.54 -18.99 2.91
N GLY A 39 2.16 -20.21 3.18
CA GLY A 39 2.94 -21.27 3.80
C GLY A 39 4.41 -21.41 3.40
N SER A 40 5.06 -22.41 3.89
CA SER A 40 6.49 -22.73 3.69
C SER A 40 6.94 -22.58 2.21
N THR A 41 6.08 -22.92 1.26
CA THR A 41 6.36 -22.82 -0.19
C THR A 41 6.66 -21.40 -0.66
N THR A 42 5.93 -20.39 -0.16
CA THR A 42 6.20 -18.99 -0.53
C THR A 42 7.51 -18.51 0.10
N GLN A 43 7.73 -18.82 1.36
CA GLN A 43 8.97 -18.45 2.05
C GLN A 43 10.19 -19.12 1.41
N ASP A 44 10.08 -20.38 1.02
CA ASP A 44 11.13 -21.12 0.32
C ASP A 44 11.42 -20.54 -1.06
N ALA A 45 10.39 -20.13 -1.80
CA ALA A 45 10.55 -19.46 -3.08
C ALA A 45 11.24 -18.10 -2.96
N LEU A 46 10.86 -17.28 -1.97
CA LEU A 46 11.51 -16.00 -1.67
C LEU A 46 12.98 -16.21 -1.27
N ARG A 47 13.25 -17.16 -0.39
CA ARG A 47 14.60 -17.52 0.04
C ARG A 47 15.45 -17.98 -1.14
N TYR A 48 14.88 -18.80 -2.01
CA TYR A 48 15.56 -19.25 -3.23
C TYR A 48 15.98 -18.06 -4.10
N GLY A 49 15.06 -17.10 -4.32
CA GLY A 49 15.36 -15.92 -5.12
C GLY A 49 16.47 -15.05 -4.53
N VAL A 50 16.46 -14.85 -3.22
CA VAL A 50 17.54 -14.10 -2.51
C VAL A 50 18.89 -14.81 -2.63
N GLN A 51 18.92 -16.12 -2.68
CA GLN A 51 20.15 -16.88 -2.73
C GLN A 51 20.70 -17.12 -4.15
N ASN A 52 19.82 -17.16 -5.14
CA ASN A 52 20.19 -17.69 -6.46
C ASN A 52 20.00 -16.73 -7.63
N HIS A 53 19.14 -15.72 -7.52
CA HIS A 53 18.91 -14.79 -8.61
C HIS A 53 20.08 -13.80 -8.76
N ARG A 54 20.12 -13.09 -9.87
CA ARG A 54 21.16 -12.10 -10.18
C ARG A 54 22.59 -12.68 -10.02
N ASN A 55 22.80 -13.90 -10.51
CA ASN A 55 24.09 -14.60 -10.41
C ASN A 55 24.59 -14.77 -8.96
N GLY A 56 23.68 -14.95 -8.01
CA GLY A 56 24.00 -15.13 -6.60
C GLY A 56 24.02 -13.83 -5.78
N LEU A 57 23.79 -12.67 -6.40
CA LEU A 57 23.63 -11.40 -5.69
C LEU A 57 22.25 -11.28 -4.99
N GLY A 58 21.29 -12.08 -5.42
CA GLY A 58 19.95 -12.16 -4.86
C GLY A 58 18.95 -11.19 -5.49
N ALA A 59 17.69 -11.62 -5.56
CA ALA A 59 16.58 -10.77 -5.93
C ALA A 59 16.20 -9.83 -4.77
N LEU A 60 15.69 -8.65 -5.11
CA LEU A 60 15.19 -7.67 -4.16
C LEU A 60 13.67 -7.74 -4.11
N TYR A 61 13.14 -7.92 -2.91
CA TYR A 61 11.70 -8.01 -2.67
C TYR A 61 11.20 -6.77 -1.93
N ILE A 62 10.32 -6.02 -2.57
CA ILE A 62 9.75 -4.78 -2.05
C ILE A 62 8.28 -5.01 -1.80
N LYS A 63 7.85 -4.79 -0.56
CA LYS A 63 6.51 -5.11 -0.10
C LYS A 63 5.83 -3.93 0.54
N SER A 64 4.58 -3.68 0.14
CA SER A 64 3.72 -2.72 0.83
C SER A 64 3.37 -3.19 2.25
N THR A 65 3.37 -2.27 3.23
CA THR A 65 3.07 -2.60 4.63
C THR A 65 1.59 -2.85 4.91
N GLY A 66 0.71 -2.45 3.98
CA GLY A 66 -0.74 -2.56 4.15
C GLY A 66 -1.40 -1.25 4.56
N ASN A 67 -2.73 -1.21 4.45
CA ASN A 67 -3.56 -0.01 4.62
C ASN A 67 -4.56 -0.18 5.78
N ALA A 68 -4.15 -0.85 6.84
CA ALA A 68 -5.02 -1.24 7.94
C ALA A 68 -4.74 -0.47 9.24
N PHE A 69 -4.14 0.72 9.15
CA PHE A 69 -4.02 1.60 10.30
C PHE A 69 -5.39 2.16 10.66
N ASN A 70 -5.95 1.62 11.72
CA ASN A 70 -7.19 2.13 12.30
C ASN A 70 -6.87 2.83 13.61
N THR A 71 -7.27 4.08 13.70
CA THR A 71 -7.32 4.76 14.99
C THR A 71 -8.51 4.20 15.78
N ALA A 72 -8.36 4.06 17.06
CA ALA A 72 -9.35 3.53 17.99
C ALA A 72 -10.68 4.29 18.07
N THR A 73 -10.89 5.26 17.22
CA THR A 73 -12.13 6.03 17.13
C THR A 73 -13.19 5.40 16.24
N SER A 74 -12.84 4.36 15.48
CA SER A 74 -13.80 3.59 14.71
C SER A 74 -14.25 2.39 15.53
N SER A 75 -15.47 2.47 16.01
CA SER A 75 -16.11 1.44 16.81
C SER A 75 -15.85 0.02 16.29
N THR A 76 -15.59 -0.86 17.20
CA THR A 76 -16.05 -2.24 17.29
C THR A 76 -15.32 -3.34 16.52
N THR A 77 -14.49 -3.10 15.50
CA THR A 77 -14.04 -4.25 14.70
C THR A 77 -12.56 -4.40 14.49
N ALA A 78 -11.79 -3.37 14.62
CA ALA A 78 -10.36 -3.44 14.28
C ALA A 78 -9.47 -3.93 15.43
N CYS A 79 -9.81 -3.59 16.69
CA CYS A 79 -9.03 -4.00 17.87
C CYS A 79 -9.73 -5.01 18.77
N GLY A 80 -10.94 -5.45 18.41
CA GLY A 80 -11.81 -6.25 19.29
C GLY A 80 -12.39 -5.42 20.45
N ASP A 81 -13.57 -5.78 20.91
CA ASP A 81 -14.29 -5.08 22.00
C ASP A 81 -13.58 -5.15 23.37
N GLU A 82 -12.46 -5.82 23.45
CA GLU A 82 -11.80 -6.19 24.70
C GLU A 82 -10.49 -5.45 24.98
N SER A 83 -10.14 -4.44 24.19
CA SER A 83 -8.92 -3.69 24.46
C SER A 83 -9.19 -2.52 25.43
N PRO A 84 -8.97 -2.68 26.74
CA PRO A 84 -9.10 -1.59 27.71
C PRO A 84 -8.05 -0.49 27.51
N TRP A 85 -7.10 -0.71 26.61
CA TRP A 85 -5.98 0.18 26.34
C TRP A 85 -6.28 1.23 25.29
N VAL A 86 -7.37 1.07 24.57
CA VAL A 86 -7.74 1.98 23.49
C VAL A 86 -8.81 2.94 24.01
N ALA A 87 -8.37 3.91 24.75
CA ALA A 87 -9.23 5.03 25.13
C ALA A 87 -9.65 5.83 23.89
N SER A 88 -10.88 6.30 23.86
CA SER A 88 -11.39 7.19 22.81
C SER A 88 -10.40 8.33 22.57
N GLY A 89 -9.90 8.45 21.36
CA GLY A 89 -8.91 9.46 20.97
C GLY A 89 -7.44 9.00 20.96
N SER A 90 -7.15 7.75 21.31
CA SER A 90 -5.79 7.22 21.18
C SER A 90 -5.43 6.97 19.73
N VAL A 91 -4.21 7.34 19.36
CA VAL A 91 -3.64 7.13 18.00
C VAL A 91 -2.79 5.85 18.01
N LEU A 92 -3.41 4.74 18.37
CA LEU A 92 -2.75 3.44 18.38
C LEU A 92 -3.21 2.61 17.18
N SER A 93 -2.27 1.90 16.55
CA SER A 93 -2.61 0.94 15.53
C SER A 93 -3.03 -0.38 16.17
N CYS A 94 -4.14 -0.93 15.68
CA CYS A 94 -4.57 -2.28 16.04
C CYS A 94 -3.90 -3.35 15.18
N THR A 95 -3.24 -2.94 14.12
CA THR A 95 -2.55 -3.83 13.17
C THR A 95 -1.12 -3.35 12.98
N GLU A 96 -0.21 -4.29 12.93
CA GLU A 96 1.20 -4.03 12.73
C GLU A 96 1.80 -5.00 11.71
N THR A 97 2.85 -4.57 11.02
CA THR A 97 3.47 -5.33 9.93
C THR A 97 4.03 -6.68 10.38
N TRP A 98 4.53 -6.79 11.61
CA TRP A 98 5.14 -8.00 12.13
C TRP A 98 4.15 -9.17 12.31
N LEU A 99 2.85 -8.90 12.28
CA LEU A 99 1.81 -9.95 12.35
C LEU A 99 1.77 -10.86 11.14
N SER A 100 2.38 -10.47 10.04
CA SER A 100 2.51 -11.29 8.84
C SER A 100 3.89 -11.94 8.76
N THR A 101 3.95 -13.24 8.54
CA THR A 101 5.22 -13.96 8.39
C THR A 101 6.05 -13.45 7.22
N VAL A 102 5.43 -13.08 6.12
CA VAL A 102 6.12 -12.51 4.94
C VAL A 102 6.69 -11.15 5.25
N HIS A 103 5.97 -10.31 6.01
CA HIS A 103 6.47 -9.00 6.43
C HIS A 103 7.63 -9.09 7.44
N SER A 104 7.76 -10.19 8.15
CA SER A 104 8.82 -10.40 9.13
C SER A 104 10.09 -11.03 8.55
N LEU A 105 10.12 -11.31 7.26
CA LEU A 105 11.30 -11.88 6.61
C LEU A 105 12.41 -10.83 6.51
N PRO A 106 13.65 -11.14 6.91
CA PRO A 106 14.74 -10.17 7.01
C PRO A 106 15.23 -9.64 5.66
N TYR A 107 14.82 -10.25 4.56
CA TYR A 107 15.15 -9.84 3.20
C TYR A 107 13.98 -9.18 2.46
N MET A 108 12.92 -8.84 3.19
CA MET A 108 11.77 -8.15 2.64
C MET A 108 11.86 -6.66 2.96
N ILE A 109 11.99 -5.82 1.94
CA ILE A 109 12.00 -4.36 2.08
C ILE A 109 10.56 -3.89 2.27
N GLN A 110 10.22 -3.54 3.49
CA GLN A 110 8.88 -3.07 3.86
C GLN A 110 8.73 -1.58 3.61
N VAL A 111 7.72 -1.21 2.84
CA VAL A 111 7.47 0.19 2.43
C VAL A 111 6.16 0.69 3.00
N ALA A 112 6.25 1.67 3.89
CA ALA A 112 5.12 2.44 4.40
C ALA A 112 4.78 3.61 3.47
N ALA A 113 3.63 4.25 3.68
CA ALA A 113 3.16 5.37 2.87
C ALA A 113 3.28 6.71 3.59
N LEU A 114 3.76 7.72 2.84
CA LEU A 114 3.74 9.13 3.21
C LEU A 114 2.79 9.90 2.31
N GLY A 115 2.14 10.91 2.88
CA GLY A 115 1.42 11.95 2.14
C GLY A 115 2.36 13.03 1.60
N ALA A 116 1.80 13.99 0.87
CA ALA A 116 2.55 15.11 0.29
C ALA A 116 3.18 16.06 1.35
N ALA A 117 2.70 16.02 2.58
CA ALA A 117 3.27 16.79 3.69
C ALA A 117 4.39 16.03 4.43
N GLU A 118 4.90 14.93 3.85
CA GLU A 118 5.94 14.08 4.44
C GLU A 118 5.54 13.45 5.80
N VAL A 119 4.26 13.40 6.06
CA VAL A 119 3.67 12.74 7.23
C VAL A 119 3.14 11.36 6.82
N LYS A 120 3.21 10.40 7.75
CA LYS A 120 2.63 9.07 7.54
C LYS A 120 1.19 9.18 7.05
N SER A 121 0.88 8.56 5.92
CA SER A 121 -0.51 8.49 5.41
C SER A 121 -1.42 7.83 6.45
N SER A 122 -2.63 8.33 6.57
CA SER A 122 -3.58 7.96 7.63
C SER A 122 -3.81 6.45 7.73
N TYR A 123 -3.84 5.78 6.61
CA TYR A 123 -4.12 4.35 6.49
C TYR A 123 -2.88 3.46 6.63
N SER A 124 -1.66 4.01 6.55
CA SER A 124 -0.42 3.23 6.43
C SER A 124 -0.16 2.40 7.69
N THR A 125 -0.08 1.09 7.54
CA THR A 125 0.19 0.16 8.65
C THR A 125 1.62 0.35 9.14
N PRO A 126 1.83 0.64 10.44
CA PRO A 126 3.15 0.77 11.04
C PRO A 126 3.69 -0.59 11.49
N GLY A 127 4.90 -0.61 11.97
CA GLY A 127 5.48 -1.76 12.66
C GLY A 127 6.99 -1.79 12.60
N PRO A 128 7.64 -2.62 13.42
CA PRO A 128 9.09 -2.68 13.53
C PRO A 128 9.78 -3.26 12.29
N SER A 129 9.04 -3.90 11.39
CA SER A 129 9.57 -4.42 10.13
C SER A 129 9.61 -3.38 8.99
N VAL A 130 9.10 -2.16 9.21
CA VAL A 130 9.16 -1.08 8.20
C VAL A 130 10.60 -0.63 8.03
N TRP A 131 11.07 -0.63 6.78
CA TRP A 131 12.42 -0.20 6.43
C TRP A 131 12.46 1.22 5.92
N ILE A 132 11.47 1.60 5.11
CA ILE A 132 11.44 2.88 4.40
C ILE A 132 9.99 3.29 4.16
N SER A 133 9.78 4.57 3.89
CA SER A 133 8.51 5.10 3.43
C SER A 133 8.63 5.65 2.01
N GLY A 134 7.60 5.43 1.19
CA GLY A 134 7.46 6.01 -0.13
C GLY A 134 6.22 6.89 -0.22
N PHE A 135 6.05 7.63 -1.31
CA PHE A 135 4.86 8.44 -1.51
C PHE A 135 3.65 7.56 -1.83
N GLY A 136 2.70 7.55 -0.90
CA GLY A 136 1.44 6.81 -1.02
C GLY A 136 0.21 7.71 -1.10
N GLY A 137 0.37 9.00 -0.79
CA GLY A 137 -0.73 9.97 -0.79
C GLY A 137 -1.73 9.76 0.34
N GLU A 138 -2.77 10.59 0.33
CA GLU A 138 -4.01 10.44 1.10
C GLU A 138 -5.16 10.10 0.15
N TYR A 139 -6.40 10.43 0.51
CA TYR A 139 -7.58 10.05 -0.26
C TYR A 139 -7.97 11.03 -1.37
N GLY A 140 -7.28 12.15 -1.50
CA GLY A 140 -7.61 13.18 -2.49
C GLY A 140 -8.80 14.05 -2.08
N TYR A 141 -9.21 14.02 -0.83
CA TYR A 141 -10.32 14.82 -0.32
C TYR A 141 -9.89 16.23 0.03
N SER A 142 -10.80 17.18 -0.21
CA SER A 142 -10.68 18.54 0.27
C SER A 142 -12.04 19.03 0.79
N SER A 143 -12.18 19.18 2.09
CA SER A 143 -13.40 19.71 2.70
C SER A 143 -13.69 21.15 2.28
N ALA A 144 -12.64 21.92 1.97
CA ALA A 144 -12.79 23.30 1.51
C ALA A 144 -13.46 23.39 0.14
N LEU A 145 -13.32 22.39 -0.70
CA LEU A 145 -13.92 22.35 -2.04
C LEU A 145 -15.29 21.68 -2.05
N PHE A 146 -15.52 20.70 -1.21
CA PHE A 146 -16.73 19.87 -1.28
C PHE A 146 -17.64 19.99 -0.06
N ASN A 147 -17.26 20.76 0.95
CA ASN A 147 -18.04 20.96 2.19
C ASN A 147 -18.54 19.62 2.82
N VAL A 148 -17.75 18.58 2.69
CA VAL A 148 -18.04 17.26 3.27
C VAL A 148 -17.59 17.29 4.72
N ALA A 149 -18.52 17.56 5.63
CA ALA A 149 -18.25 17.56 7.05
C ALA A 149 -17.77 16.17 7.52
N GLY A 150 -16.63 16.12 8.17
CA GLY A 150 -16.17 14.94 8.91
C GLY A 150 -15.18 14.02 8.21
N THR A 151 -14.64 14.37 7.06
CA THR A 151 -13.49 13.61 6.50
C THR A 151 -12.24 13.90 7.31
N LYS A 152 -11.83 12.96 8.12
CA LYS A 152 -10.67 13.07 9.02
C LYS A 152 -9.32 13.06 8.31
N PHE A 153 -9.29 12.78 7.03
CA PHE A 153 -8.08 12.47 6.27
C PHE A 153 -8.04 13.27 4.97
N GLU A 154 -7.97 14.58 5.12
CA GLU A 154 -7.74 15.47 4.00
C GLU A 154 -6.29 15.38 3.55
N GLY A 155 -6.08 15.50 2.25
CA GLY A 155 -4.76 15.55 1.69
C GLY A 155 -4.70 15.03 0.25
N PRO A 156 -3.72 15.47 -0.52
CA PRO A 156 -3.56 15.05 -1.89
C PRO A 156 -3.28 13.55 -1.97
N ALA A 157 -3.95 12.91 -2.91
CA ALA A 157 -3.62 11.57 -3.38
C ALA A 157 -2.58 11.64 -4.51
N ILE A 158 -2.27 10.51 -5.07
CA ILE A 158 -1.42 10.40 -6.26
C ILE A 158 -2.27 10.57 -7.50
N MET A 159 -1.79 11.37 -8.44
CA MET A 159 -2.35 11.42 -9.78
C MET A 159 -1.75 10.30 -10.62
N THR A 160 -2.60 9.54 -11.28
CA THR A 160 -2.19 8.47 -12.20
C THR A 160 -3.08 8.43 -13.43
N THR A 161 -2.68 7.66 -14.43
CA THR A 161 -3.48 7.43 -15.62
C THR A 161 -4.73 6.64 -15.31
N ASP A 162 -5.81 6.95 -16.02
CA ASP A 162 -7.06 6.21 -15.99
C ASP A 162 -7.40 5.69 -17.39
N GLN A 163 -8.43 4.87 -17.49
CA GLN A 163 -8.95 4.44 -18.78
C GLN A 163 -9.52 5.63 -19.51
N SER A 164 -9.13 5.81 -20.78
CA SER A 164 -9.56 6.96 -21.58
C SER A 164 -11.08 7.03 -21.76
N GLY A 165 -11.58 8.24 -21.63
CA GLY A 165 -12.99 8.59 -21.82
C GLY A 165 -13.80 8.57 -20.53
N CYS A 166 -14.63 9.60 -20.36
CA CYS A 166 -15.42 9.85 -19.14
C CYS A 166 -16.56 8.85 -18.88
N THR A 167 -16.72 7.84 -19.71
CA THR A 167 -17.72 6.77 -19.51
C THR A 167 -17.11 5.49 -18.92
N ASN A 168 -15.80 5.39 -18.91
CA ASN A 168 -15.06 4.23 -18.44
C ASN A 168 -14.03 4.69 -17.40
N GLY A 169 -13.47 3.76 -16.66
CA GLY A 169 -12.46 4.08 -15.65
C GLY A 169 -13.05 4.57 -14.32
N TYR A 170 -12.18 5.14 -13.50
CA TYR A 170 -12.54 5.63 -12.16
C TYR A 170 -13.16 7.03 -12.21
N VAL A 171 -12.74 7.86 -13.15
CA VAL A 171 -13.31 9.18 -13.42
C VAL A 171 -14.49 9.00 -14.38
N GLY A 172 -15.69 9.25 -13.93
CA GLY A 172 -16.91 9.13 -14.73
C GLY A 172 -17.74 7.87 -14.53
N ALA A 173 -17.17 6.77 -14.07
CA ALA A 173 -17.93 5.53 -13.81
C ALA A 173 -18.60 5.51 -12.44
N ASN A 174 -18.15 6.31 -11.49
CA ASN A 174 -18.64 6.34 -10.12
C ASN A 174 -18.82 7.77 -9.63
N ALA A 175 -20.03 8.27 -9.63
CA ALA A 175 -20.41 9.53 -8.96
C ALA A 175 -20.02 9.57 -7.46
N ALA A 176 -19.74 8.44 -6.84
CA ALA A 176 -19.24 8.35 -5.47
C ALA A 176 -17.74 8.75 -5.35
N GLN A 177 -17.04 8.91 -6.43
CA GLN A 177 -15.67 9.41 -6.50
C GLN A 177 -15.58 10.93 -6.66
N GLU A 178 -16.70 11.63 -6.63
CA GLU A 178 -16.81 13.09 -6.74
C GLU A 178 -16.22 13.89 -5.56
N GLN A 179 -15.27 13.30 -4.85
CA GLN A 179 -14.66 13.92 -3.68
C GLN A 179 -13.55 14.89 -4.05
N ASN A 180 -13.29 15.00 -5.35
CA ASN A 180 -12.26 15.84 -5.90
C ASN A 180 -12.73 16.34 -7.27
N ILE A 181 -12.76 17.66 -7.44
CA ILE A 181 -13.24 18.31 -8.68
C ILE A 181 -12.49 17.87 -9.93
N PHE A 182 -11.23 17.44 -9.78
CA PHE A 182 -10.44 16.91 -10.89
C PHE A 182 -11.00 15.58 -11.42
N ASN A 183 -11.66 14.80 -10.54
CA ASN A 183 -12.27 13.52 -10.86
C ASN A 183 -13.76 13.64 -11.27
N ASP A 184 -14.27 14.87 -11.47
CA ASP A 184 -15.64 15.08 -11.92
C ASP A 184 -15.82 14.61 -13.37
N GLY A 185 -16.47 13.46 -13.53
CA GLY A 185 -16.77 12.87 -14.84
C GLY A 185 -18.00 13.44 -15.53
N THR A 186 -18.82 14.27 -14.86
CA THR A 186 -20.09 14.77 -15.42
C THR A 186 -19.90 15.96 -16.37
N GLY A 187 -18.77 16.63 -16.29
CA GLY A 187 -18.45 17.76 -17.17
C GLY A 187 -16.98 17.79 -17.58
N GLY A 188 -16.18 16.95 -16.95
CA GLY A 188 -14.72 16.96 -17.07
C GLY A 188 -14.09 18.20 -16.42
N HIS A 189 -13.01 18.01 -15.69
CA HIS A 189 -12.17 19.13 -15.29
C HIS A 189 -11.48 19.72 -16.55
N PRO A 190 -11.32 21.05 -16.70
CA PRO A 190 -10.66 21.63 -17.88
C PRO A 190 -9.29 21.03 -18.21
N GLU A 191 -8.53 20.62 -17.17
CA GLU A 191 -7.23 19.95 -17.31
C GLU A 191 -7.33 18.41 -17.43
N ASN A 192 -8.53 17.85 -17.40
CA ASN A 192 -8.80 16.42 -17.54
C ASN A 192 -10.11 16.17 -18.30
N SER A 193 -10.35 16.93 -19.37
CA SER A 193 -11.57 16.90 -20.16
C SER A 193 -11.93 15.53 -20.73
N ASP A 194 -10.92 14.71 -20.97
CA ASP A 194 -11.08 13.37 -21.52
C ASP A 194 -11.05 12.28 -20.42
N CYS A 195 -11.01 12.68 -19.13
CA CYS A 195 -10.97 11.77 -17.99
C CYS A 195 -9.83 10.72 -18.07
N ASN A 196 -8.69 11.10 -18.63
CA ASN A 196 -7.55 10.22 -18.82
C ASN A 196 -6.72 10.02 -17.56
N TYR A 197 -6.99 10.79 -16.51
CA TYR A 197 -6.25 10.78 -15.26
C TYR A 197 -7.21 10.74 -14.08
N VAL A 198 -6.75 10.10 -12.99
CA VAL A 198 -7.44 10.07 -11.71
C VAL A 198 -6.51 10.60 -10.61
N SER A 199 -7.03 11.43 -9.71
CA SER A 199 -6.28 12.08 -8.63
C SER A 199 -6.68 11.57 -7.24
N SER A 200 -7.22 10.37 -7.15
CA SER A 200 -7.58 9.70 -5.88
C SER A 200 -6.84 8.38 -5.67
N PHE A 201 -5.80 8.11 -6.44
CA PHE A 201 -4.99 6.91 -6.25
C PHE A 201 -4.12 7.02 -5.00
N ASN A 202 -4.12 5.99 -4.16
CA ASN A 202 -3.37 5.99 -2.91
C ASN A 202 -2.97 4.57 -2.47
N GLY A 203 -2.40 4.49 -1.30
CA GLY A 203 -2.09 3.22 -0.64
C GLY A 203 -0.59 2.97 -0.47
N THR A 204 -0.24 2.12 0.47
CA THR A 204 1.11 1.55 0.54
C THR A 204 1.44 0.76 -0.73
N SER A 205 0.39 0.36 -1.48
CA SER A 205 0.51 -0.28 -2.79
C SER A 205 1.05 0.65 -3.88
N SER A 206 0.93 1.98 -3.73
CA SER A 206 1.56 2.97 -4.60
C SER A 206 2.95 3.39 -4.10
N ALA A 207 3.15 3.37 -2.78
CA ALA A 207 4.44 3.67 -2.18
C ALA A 207 5.50 2.62 -2.53
N ALA A 208 5.15 1.35 -2.49
CA ALA A 208 6.08 0.26 -2.77
C ALA A 208 6.67 0.31 -4.20
N PRO A 209 5.90 0.47 -5.28
CA PRO A 209 6.46 0.55 -6.62
C PRO A 209 7.30 1.82 -6.85
N SER A 210 7.01 2.93 -6.17
CA SER A 210 7.88 4.12 -6.26
C SER A 210 9.26 3.86 -5.68
N VAL A 211 9.34 3.15 -4.56
CA VAL A 211 10.62 2.68 -3.99
C VAL A 211 11.27 1.65 -4.91
N ALA A 212 10.50 0.73 -5.51
CA ALA A 212 11.04 -0.22 -6.48
C ALA A 212 11.70 0.47 -7.68
N GLY A 213 11.12 1.57 -8.16
CA GLY A 213 11.70 2.40 -9.20
C GLY A 213 13.04 3.02 -8.79
N VAL A 214 13.13 3.54 -7.58
CA VAL A 214 14.40 4.06 -7.03
C VAL A 214 15.45 2.95 -6.93
N VAL A 215 15.06 1.78 -6.44
CA VAL A 215 15.95 0.62 -6.34
C VAL A 215 16.43 0.18 -7.73
N ALA A 216 15.58 0.24 -8.75
CA ALA A 216 15.98 -0.07 -10.12
C ALA A 216 17.06 0.89 -10.64
N LEU A 217 16.90 2.19 -10.38
CA LEU A 217 17.93 3.19 -10.72
C LEU A 217 19.24 2.96 -9.95
N MET A 218 19.16 2.54 -8.69
CA MET A 218 20.35 2.17 -7.92
C MET A 218 21.08 0.98 -8.52
N LEU A 219 20.33 -0.05 -8.95
CA LEU A 219 20.92 -1.23 -9.61
C LEU A 219 21.49 -0.90 -10.99
N GLU A 220 20.90 0.04 -11.73
CA GLU A 220 21.47 0.52 -12.98
C GLU A 220 22.81 1.23 -12.74
N ALA A 221 22.89 2.04 -11.71
CA ALA A 221 24.13 2.76 -11.34
C ALA A 221 25.21 1.84 -10.77
N ASN A 222 24.82 0.79 -10.06
CA ASN A 222 25.73 -0.21 -9.47
C ASN A 222 25.07 -1.59 -9.46
N PRO A 223 25.28 -2.40 -10.49
CA PRO A 223 24.63 -3.68 -10.64
C PRO A 223 25.18 -4.80 -9.73
N ASN A 224 26.24 -4.53 -8.97
CA ASN A 224 26.92 -5.49 -8.10
C ASN A 224 26.59 -5.29 -6.64
#